data_c53e10ed7f38d274def355a8bd0109a5
#
_entry.id   c53e10ed7f38d274def355a8bd0109a5
#
_cell.length_a   1.000
_cell.length_b   1.000
_cell.length_c   1.000
_cell.angle_alpha   90.00
_cell.angle_beta   90.00
_cell.angle_gamma   90.00
#
_symmetry.space_group_name_H-M   'P 1'
#
loop_
_entity.id
_entity.type
_entity.pdbx_description
1 polymer ?
#
loop_
_entity_poly.entity_id
_entity_poly.type
_entity_poly.pdbx_seq_one_letter_code
_entity_poly.pdbx_strand_id
1 'polypeptide(L)'
;VRLGLDLLPHCDWIVIHDGARPCLDELILWRGLDAAQHTGAAIPVIPISDTLKQISDQHLVSATVDRNSFWATQTPQVFRREILVRAHQQITHHVTDDSGMLELLGYQVRVFDGETTNLKVTTPPDLKIAEELLRARAI
;
A
#
# COMPACT_ATOMS: atom_id res chain seq x y z
N VAL A 1 3.96 11.96 -5.12
CA VAL A 1 5.01 11.67 -4.13
C VAL A 1 6.24 12.53 -4.37
N ARG A 2 6.86 12.51 -5.57
CA ARG A 2 8.11 13.24 -5.88
C ARG A 2 8.11 14.70 -5.39
N LEU A 3 7.11 15.51 -5.76
CA LEU A 3 7.00 16.91 -5.32
C LEU A 3 6.91 17.04 -3.80
N GLY A 4 6.27 16.09 -3.12
CA GLY A 4 6.22 16.08 -1.66
C GLY A 4 7.56 15.78 -1.02
N LEU A 5 8.35 14.86 -1.60
CA LEU A 5 9.69 14.55 -1.10
C LEU A 5 10.65 15.74 -1.13
N ASP A 6 10.53 16.60 -2.17
CA ASP A 6 11.35 17.79 -2.32
C ASP A 6 11.04 18.87 -1.25
N LEU A 7 9.83 18.84 -0.69
CA LEU A 7 9.37 19.80 0.33
C LEU A 7 9.57 19.30 1.77
N LEU A 8 9.84 18.01 1.94
CA LEU A 8 10.00 17.45 3.29
C LEU A 8 11.36 17.81 3.88
N PRO A 9 11.38 18.25 5.16
CA PRO A 9 12.62 18.50 5.88
C PRO A 9 13.41 17.20 6.08
N HIS A 10 14.56 17.28 6.72
CA HIS A 10 15.35 16.12 7.08
C HIS A 10 14.56 15.19 7.99
N CYS A 11 14.31 13.97 7.50
CA CYS A 11 13.65 12.90 8.21
C CYS A 11 14.24 11.56 7.75
N ASP A 12 14.22 10.55 8.61
CA ASP A 12 14.77 9.24 8.31
C ASP A 12 13.75 8.35 7.58
N TRP A 13 12.48 8.52 7.90
CA TRP A 13 11.39 7.71 7.41
C TRP A 13 10.32 8.55 6.70
N ILE A 14 9.80 8.00 5.62
CA ILE A 14 8.66 8.53 4.86
C ILE A 14 7.52 7.55 4.94
N VAL A 15 6.34 8.06 5.23
CA VAL A 15 5.09 7.31 5.20
C VAL A 15 4.22 7.87 4.08
N ILE A 16 3.86 7.01 3.14
CA ILE A 16 2.98 7.36 2.02
C ILE A 16 1.61 6.76 2.30
N HIS A 17 0.60 7.61 2.33
CA HIS A 17 -0.77 7.18 2.58
C HIS A 17 -1.76 7.74 1.58
N ASP A 18 -2.66 6.89 1.09
CA ASP A 18 -3.77 7.28 0.22
C ASP A 18 -4.76 8.18 0.96
N GLY A 19 -4.99 9.39 0.47
CA GLY A 19 -6.02 10.28 1.01
C GLY A 19 -7.44 9.71 0.91
N ALA A 20 -7.64 8.68 0.10
CA ALA A 20 -8.90 7.94 -0.04
C ALA A 20 -9.07 6.81 0.99
N ARG A 21 -8.17 6.65 1.98
CA ARG A 21 -8.29 5.69 3.09
C ARG A 21 -8.48 6.40 4.43
N PRO A 22 -9.69 6.89 4.72
CA PRO A 22 -9.92 7.71 5.90
C PRO A 22 -9.92 6.92 7.22
N CYS A 23 -10.01 5.58 7.14
CA CYS A 23 -10.12 4.72 8.32
C CYS A 23 -8.75 4.18 8.78
N LEU A 24 -7.70 4.98 8.65
CA LEU A 24 -6.37 4.61 9.15
C LEU A 24 -6.38 4.43 10.68
N ASP A 25 -5.76 3.36 11.13
CA ASP A 25 -5.49 3.12 12.55
C ASP A 25 -4.01 3.39 12.85
N GLU A 26 -3.74 3.97 14.01
CA GLU A 26 -2.37 4.28 14.45
C GLU A 26 -1.48 3.02 14.55
N LEU A 27 -2.06 1.89 14.93
CA LEU A 27 -1.33 0.63 15.06
C LEU A 27 -0.74 0.15 13.73
N ILE A 28 -1.39 0.46 12.60
CA ILE A 28 -0.84 0.14 11.26
C ILE A 28 0.46 0.91 11.02
N LEU A 29 0.54 2.17 11.45
CA LEU A 29 1.76 2.98 11.31
C LEU A 29 2.92 2.38 12.10
N TRP A 30 2.68 1.99 13.35
CA TRP A 30 3.71 1.40 14.20
C TRP A 30 4.19 0.04 13.67
N ARG A 31 3.27 -0.83 13.22
CA ARG A 31 3.61 -2.10 12.58
C ARG A 31 4.45 -1.88 11.31
N GLY A 32 4.09 -0.88 10.52
CA GLY A 32 4.83 -0.53 9.31
C GLY A 32 6.25 -0.03 9.59
N LEU A 33 6.41 0.85 10.58
CA LEU A 33 7.73 1.35 10.99
C LEU A 33 8.62 0.22 11.53
N ASP A 34 8.06 -0.67 12.34
CA ASP A 34 8.80 -1.83 12.87
C ASP A 34 9.23 -2.78 11.73
N ALA A 35 8.31 -3.14 10.84
CA ALA A 35 8.61 -4.00 9.69
C ALA A 35 9.67 -3.40 8.76
N ALA A 36 9.61 -2.07 8.54
CA ALA A 36 10.54 -1.38 7.65
C ALA A 36 11.97 -1.31 8.19
N GLN A 37 12.18 -1.46 9.50
CA GLN A 37 13.53 -1.43 10.10
C GLN A 37 14.45 -2.51 9.51
N HIS A 38 13.89 -3.65 9.09
CA HIS A 38 14.66 -4.79 8.59
C HIS A 38 15.20 -4.60 7.17
N THR A 39 14.43 -3.95 6.31
CA THR A 39 14.74 -3.83 4.86
C THR A 39 14.79 -2.40 4.35
N GLY A 40 14.35 -1.44 5.17
CA GLY A 40 14.20 -0.04 4.78
C GLY A 40 12.89 0.26 4.04
N ALA A 41 12.04 -0.75 3.78
CA ALA A 41 10.75 -0.60 3.12
C ALA A 41 9.74 -1.63 3.62
N ALA A 42 8.50 -1.20 3.91
CA ALA A 42 7.43 -2.11 4.30
C ALA A 42 6.06 -1.61 3.80
N ILE A 43 5.21 -2.57 3.43
CA ILE A 43 3.85 -2.32 2.93
C ILE A 43 2.83 -3.20 3.66
N PRO A 44 1.64 -2.67 3.97
CA PRO A 44 0.56 -3.47 4.53
C PRO A 44 -0.13 -4.28 3.45
N VAL A 45 -0.44 -5.53 3.76
CA VAL A 45 -1.13 -6.43 2.84
C VAL A 45 -2.29 -7.14 3.54
N ILE A 46 -3.35 -7.44 2.79
CA ILE A 46 -4.46 -8.27 3.25
C ILE A 46 -4.64 -9.45 2.29
N PRO A 47 -5.07 -10.63 2.79
CA PRO A 47 -5.34 -11.77 1.93
C PRO A 47 -6.52 -11.48 1.00
N ILE A 48 -6.50 -12.05 -0.19
CA ILE A 48 -7.60 -11.96 -1.14
C ILE A 48 -8.65 -13.02 -0.80
N SER A 49 -9.89 -12.57 -0.53
CA SER A 49 -11.01 -13.45 -0.19
C SER A 49 -11.63 -14.14 -1.41
N ASP A 50 -11.68 -13.42 -2.55
CA ASP A 50 -12.36 -13.90 -3.76
C ASP A 50 -11.48 -14.84 -4.60
N THR A 51 -12.12 -15.66 -5.43
CA THR A 51 -11.41 -16.47 -6.40
C THR A 51 -10.88 -15.61 -7.54
N LEU A 52 -9.58 -15.66 -7.78
CA LEU A 52 -8.93 -14.90 -8.85
C LEU A 52 -9.04 -15.66 -10.18
N LYS A 53 -9.46 -14.93 -11.21
CA LYS A 53 -9.51 -15.41 -12.59
C LYS A 53 -8.60 -14.55 -13.47
N GLN A 54 -7.77 -15.21 -14.25
CA GLN A 54 -7.09 -14.54 -15.35
C GLN A 54 -8.07 -14.46 -16.54
N ILE A 55 -8.17 -13.27 -17.11
CA ILE A 55 -9.11 -12.97 -18.20
C ILE A 55 -8.32 -12.65 -19.47
N SER A 56 -8.72 -13.21 -20.60
CA SER A 56 -8.18 -12.90 -21.92
C SER A 56 -8.73 -11.58 -22.46
N ASP A 57 -8.12 -11.06 -23.54
CA ASP A 57 -8.60 -9.87 -24.25
C ASP A 57 -10.02 -10.02 -24.82
N GLN A 58 -10.49 -11.26 -24.98
CA GLN A 58 -11.86 -11.57 -25.42
C GLN A 58 -12.86 -11.66 -24.27
N HIS A 59 -12.49 -11.25 -23.05
CA HIS A 59 -13.30 -11.36 -21.83
C HIS A 59 -13.69 -12.80 -21.46
N LEU A 60 -12.88 -13.78 -21.83
CA LEU A 60 -13.05 -15.19 -21.45
C LEU A 60 -12.09 -15.54 -20.31
N VAL A 61 -12.53 -16.43 -19.41
CA VAL A 61 -11.65 -16.97 -18.37
C VAL A 61 -10.59 -17.83 -19.03
N SER A 62 -9.31 -17.48 -18.87
CA SER A 62 -8.17 -18.25 -19.35
C SER A 62 -7.59 -19.18 -18.28
N ALA A 63 -7.63 -18.78 -17.01
CA ALA A 63 -7.15 -19.59 -15.88
C ALA A 63 -7.81 -19.20 -14.56
N THR A 64 -7.78 -20.13 -13.60
CA THR A 64 -7.99 -19.85 -12.19
C THR A 64 -6.63 -19.76 -11.51
N VAL A 65 -6.36 -18.66 -10.80
CA VAL A 65 -5.08 -18.40 -10.15
C VAL A 65 -5.17 -18.85 -8.68
N ASP A 66 -4.11 -19.48 -8.18
CA ASP A 66 -4.01 -19.78 -6.74
C ASP A 66 -3.85 -18.48 -5.93
N ARG A 67 -4.93 -18.05 -5.29
CA ARG A 67 -4.98 -16.82 -4.51
C ARG A 67 -4.05 -16.79 -3.29
N ASN A 68 -3.59 -17.95 -2.81
CA ASN A 68 -2.73 -18.02 -1.64
C ASN A 68 -1.36 -17.34 -1.85
N SER A 69 -0.97 -17.16 -3.11
CA SER A 69 0.27 -16.45 -3.49
C SER A 69 0.06 -14.95 -3.78
N PHE A 70 -1.17 -14.45 -3.64
CA PHE A 70 -1.53 -13.07 -3.96
C PHE A 70 -2.14 -12.36 -2.77
N TRP A 71 -1.70 -11.15 -2.54
CA TRP A 71 -2.17 -10.30 -1.45
C TRP A 71 -2.52 -8.93 -2.00
N ALA A 72 -3.57 -8.32 -1.49
CA ALA A 72 -3.92 -6.96 -1.84
C ALA A 72 -3.12 -5.99 -0.98
N THR A 73 -2.32 -5.13 -1.61
CA THR A 73 -1.57 -4.11 -0.89
C THR A 73 -2.44 -2.92 -0.52
N GLN A 74 -2.12 -2.34 0.61
CA GLN A 74 -2.75 -1.10 1.10
C GLN A 74 -1.69 -0.01 1.32
N THR A 75 -2.10 1.11 1.85
CA THR A 75 -1.25 2.10 2.48
C THR A 75 -1.70 2.28 3.94
N PRO A 76 -0.84 2.72 4.86
CA PRO A 76 0.43 3.44 4.67
C PRO A 76 1.58 2.53 4.26
N GLN A 77 2.35 2.93 3.26
CA GLN A 77 3.62 2.32 2.91
C GLN A 77 4.75 3.10 3.58
N VAL A 78 5.69 2.40 4.18
CA VAL A 78 6.76 2.99 4.99
C VAL A 78 8.10 2.75 4.32
N PHE A 79 8.89 3.81 4.17
CA PHE A 79 10.17 3.76 3.48
C PHE A 79 11.24 4.54 4.23
N ARG A 80 12.46 4.05 4.23
CA ARG A 80 13.63 4.86 4.55
C ARG A 80 13.79 5.93 3.48
N ARG A 81 13.90 7.19 3.90
CA ARG A 81 13.92 8.34 2.98
C ARG A 81 14.94 8.20 1.85
N GLU A 82 16.16 7.78 2.19
CA GLU A 82 17.27 7.69 1.22
C GLU A 82 16.97 6.74 0.06
N ILE A 83 16.35 5.56 0.33
CA ILE A 83 16.04 4.58 -0.71
C ILE A 83 14.85 5.02 -1.56
N LEU A 84 13.84 5.64 -0.94
CA LEU A 84 12.67 6.16 -1.67
C LEU A 84 13.08 7.32 -2.61
N VAL A 85 13.88 8.26 -2.14
CA VAL A 85 14.40 9.37 -2.96
C VAL A 85 15.20 8.82 -4.14
N ARG A 86 16.09 7.84 -3.90
CA ARG A 86 16.86 7.18 -4.96
C ARG A 86 15.93 6.50 -5.98
N ALA A 87 14.89 5.81 -5.53
CA ALA A 87 13.93 5.16 -6.42
C ALA A 87 13.23 6.18 -7.33
N HIS A 88 12.76 7.29 -6.78
CA HIS A 88 12.13 8.37 -7.56
C HIS A 88 13.08 9.10 -8.50
N GLN A 89 14.39 9.09 -8.25
CA GLN A 89 15.40 9.64 -9.16
C GLN A 89 15.68 8.71 -10.35
N GLN A 90 15.68 7.41 -10.14
CA GLN A 90 16.08 6.41 -11.13
C GLN A 90 14.90 5.88 -11.96
N ILE A 91 13.73 5.71 -11.34
CA ILE A 91 12.53 5.20 -12.00
C ILE A 91 11.67 6.37 -12.48
N THR A 92 11.63 6.56 -13.80
CA THR A 92 10.89 7.66 -14.44
C THR A 92 9.63 7.21 -15.18
N HIS A 93 9.48 5.91 -15.40
CA HIS A 93 8.29 5.33 -16.00
C HIS A 93 7.20 5.06 -14.95
N HIS A 94 5.97 4.87 -15.43
CA HIS A 94 4.82 4.63 -14.57
C HIS A 94 4.94 3.27 -13.84
N VAL A 95 4.68 3.29 -12.55
CA VAL A 95 4.51 2.12 -11.69
C VAL A 95 3.19 2.25 -10.95
N THR A 96 2.67 1.15 -10.43
CA THR A 96 1.38 1.13 -9.73
C THR A 96 1.43 1.73 -8.33
N ASP A 97 2.58 1.58 -7.65
CA ASP A 97 2.83 2.15 -6.32
C ASP A 97 4.33 2.39 -6.10
N ASP A 98 4.68 3.05 -5.00
CA ASP A 98 6.07 3.40 -4.68
C ASP A 98 6.91 2.17 -4.34
N SER A 99 6.32 1.11 -3.76
CA SER A 99 7.04 -0.13 -3.48
C SER A 99 7.54 -0.81 -4.76
N GLY A 100 6.76 -0.76 -5.84
CA GLY A 100 7.15 -1.31 -7.13
C GLY A 100 8.41 -0.65 -7.72
N MET A 101 8.67 0.64 -7.43
CA MET A 101 9.93 1.27 -7.81
C MET A 101 11.12 0.64 -7.11
N LEU A 102 10.97 0.32 -5.80
CA LEU A 102 12.03 -0.28 -5.02
C LEU A 102 12.32 -1.71 -5.49
N GLU A 103 11.28 -2.48 -5.80
CA GLU A 103 11.40 -3.83 -6.35
C GLU A 103 12.18 -3.85 -7.66
N LEU A 104 11.88 -2.91 -8.57
CA LEU A 104 12.61 -2.75 -9.85
C LEU A 104 14.11 -2.44 -9.64
N LEU A 105 14.47 -1.81 -8.53
CA LEU A 105 15.86 -1.53 -8.17
C LEU A 105 16.51 -2.64 -7.33
N GLY A 106 15.80 -3.75 -7.10
CA GLY A 106 16.31 -4.92 -6.36
C GLY A 106 16.27 -4.77 -4.83
N TYR A 107 15.57 -3.77 -4.30
CA TYR A 107 15.35 -3.68 -2.85
C TYR A 107 14.32 -4.71 -2.41
N GLN A 108 14.53 -5.24 -1.20
CA GLN A 108 13.53 -6.08 -0.56
C GLN A 108 12.49 -5.23 0.14
N VAL A 109 11.22 -5.44 -0.19
CA VAL A 109 10.09 -4.79 0.48
C VAL A 109 9.45 -5.79 1.44
N ARG A 110 9.41 -5.43 2.73
CA ARG A 110 8.78 -6.26 3.76
C ARG A 110 7.27 -6.10 3.70
N VAL A 111 6.53 -7.18 3.92
CA VAL A 111 5.08 -7.11 4.11
C VAL A 111 4.74 -7.20 5.60
N PHE A 112 3.64 -6.56 6.00
CA PHE A 112 3.04 -6.67 7.33
C PHE A 112 1.52 -6.70 7.24
N ASP A 113 0.85 -7.14 8.30
CA ASP A 113 -0.59 -7.29 8.30
C ASP A 113 -1.30 -5.93 8.21
N GLY A 114 -2.04 -5.74 7.13
CA GLY A 114 -2.99 -4.65 6.94
C GLY A 114 -4.31 -4.92 7.67
N GLU A 115 -5.32 -4.10 7.40
CA GLU A 115 -6.65 -4.24 8.00
C GLU A 115 -7.75 -4.07 6.96
N THR A 116 -8.76 -4.93 7.00
CA THR A 116 -9.91 -4.84 6.11
C THR A 116 -10.72 -3.56 6.33
N THR A 117 -10.69 -3.01 7.55
CA THR A 117 -11.30 -1.72 7.90
C THR A 117 -10.56 -0.52 7.32
N ASN A 118 -9.30 -0.67 6.90
CA ASN A 118 -8.53 0.37 6.21
C ASN A 118 -8.87 0.38 4.71
N LEU A 119 -10.17 0.46 4.40
CA LEU A 119 -10.66 0.41 3.02
C LEU A 119 -10.28 1.68 2.25
N LYS A 120 -10.14 1.52 0.92
CA LYS A 120 -10.00 2.65 -0.01
C LYS A 120 -11.37 3.05 -0.53
N VAL A 121 -11.79 4.27 -0.28
CA VAL A 121 -13.05 4.82 -0.81
C VAL A 121 -12.88 5.09 -2.28
N THR A 122 -13.50 4.27 -3.13
CA THR A 122 -13.45 4.36 -4.59
C THR A 122 -14.85 4.48 -5.20
N THR A 123 -15.87 4.08 -4.46
CA THR A 123 -17.26 4.08 -4.88
C THR A 123 -18.16 4.74 -3.83
N PRO A 124 -19.37 5.23 -4.19
CA PRO A 124 -20.31 5.76 -3.20
C PRO A 124 -20.70 4.79 -2.06
N PRO A 125 -20.85 3.48 -2.28
CA PRO A 125 -21.02 2.52 -1.18
C PRO A 125 -19.85 2.50 -0.18
N ASP A 126 -18.60 2.61 -0.65
CA ASP A 126 -17.42 2.61 0.22
C ASP A 126 -17.45 3.78 1.20
N LEU A 127 -17.95 4.95 0.76
CA LEU A 127 -18.07 6.12 1.62
C LEU A 127 -18.99 5.86 2.81
N LYS A 128 -20.13 5.20 2.59
CA LYS A 128 -21.05 4.83 3.68
C LYS A 128 -20.42 3.85 4.65
N ILE A 129 -19.66 2.89 4.14
CA ILE A 129 -18.94 1.94 5.01
C ILE A 129 -17.88 2.70 5.85
N ALA A 130 -17.12 3.59 5.23
CA ALA A 130 -16.13 4.40 5.93
C ALA A 130 -16.76 5.28 7.03
N GLU A 131 -17.91 5.91 6.76
CA GLU A 131 -18.64 6.69 7.75
C GLU A 131 -19.03 5.86 8.97
N GLU A 132 -19.56 4.65 8.77
CA GLU A 132 -19.96 3.78 9.89
C GLU A 132 -18.74 3.28 10.68
N LEU A 133 -17.64 2.93 10.00
CA LEU A 133 -16.41 2.54 10.67
C LEU A 133 -15.84 3.68 11.55
N LEU A 134 -15.84 4.91 11.04
CA LEU A 134 -15.36 6.08 11.79
C LEU A 134 -16.27 6.41 12.98
N ARG A 135 -17.59 6.31 12.82
CA ARG A 135 -18.55 6.48 13.94
C ARG A 135 -18.32 5.47 15.04
N ALA A 136 -18.10 4.19 14.68
CA ALA A 136 -17.85 3.14 15.65
C ALA A 136 -16.56 3.33 16.46
N ARG A 137 -15.57 4.07 15.91
CA ARG A 137 -14.33 4.40 16.62
C ARG A 137 -14.44 5.60 17.56
N ALA A 138 -15.45 6.45 17.37
CA ALA A 138 -15.64 7.67 18.16
C ALA A 138 -16.38 7.42 19.48
N ILE A 139 -16.80 6.19 19.75
CA ILE A 139 -17.46 5.73 20.99
C ILE A 139 -16.43 5.05 21.89
#